data_7093b1e3784801702b1103e1625710b3
#
_entry.id   7093b1e3784801702b1103e1625710b3
#
_cell.length_a   1.000
_cell.length_b   1.000
_cell.length_c   1.000
_cell.angle_alpha   90.00
_cell.angle_beta   90.00
_cell.angle_gamma   90.00
#
_symmetry.space_group_name_H-M   'P 1'
#
loop_
_entity.id
_entity.type
_entity.pdbx_description
1 polymer ?
#
loop_
_entity_poly.entity_id
_entity_poly.type
_entity_poly.pdbx_seq_one_letter_code
_entity_poly.pdbx_strand_id
1 'polypeptide(L)'
;MGHTKLVVFQGFLVSLLLAACASPPVRVLSSNAPSYATLPNGYEPLNPTQLSPIYAAVTTVPGDNLVRYLERKRGHALNVLSLSGGGQNGAFGAGFLVGWRESGRRPQFDVVGGVSTGALLATHTFLGTPADDATLEEMYTRITKDDIYNDRGLISLLSGADSLKDTAPLRAMLVKHVTAETLKRVAAAYDENRMLFVGTTNIDYGQTWVWNMTAIAKAGDVELYRKVLLASASFPIVFPPVEIDGHLFVDGAARSNLVVPGMFGSQRPNPPLHGPGNLFLIDNGKVTEPPAALVRSLGQIAAETISVMMEQSMQTALTRSYFGTKVLGYTFKMVGIPDDVNIGNDVLAFDPAQMRAAFDAGRALAMRPDPWTHTPPNSGDIPPWAFKELVQ
;
A
#
# COMPACT_ATOMS: atom_id res chain seq x y z
N MET A 1 -40.64 24.28 -40.89
CA MET A 1 -39.90 24.40 -39.60
C MET A 1 -39.44 23.05 -39.03
N GLY A 2 -39.81 21.89 -39.57
CA GLY A 2 -39.46 20.56 -39.02
C GLY A 2 -38.11 19.99 -39.51
N HIS A 3 -37.73 20.27 -40.76
CA HIS A 3 -36.52 19.64 -41.34
C HIS A 3 -35.20 20.19 -40.80
N THR A 4 -35.15 21.49 -40.42
CA THR A 4 -33.89 22.12 -39.90
C THR A 4 -33.51 21.61 -38.49
N LYS A 5 -34.52 21.29 -37.65
CA LYS A 5 -34.25 20.75 -36.30
C LYS A 5 -33.73 19.33 -36.31
N LEU A 6 -34.18 18.51 -37.29
CA LEU A 6 -33.78 17.11 -37.45
C LEU A 6 -32.33 16.99 -37.93
N VAL A 7 -31.91 17.85 -38.86
CA VAL A 7 -30.54 17.88 -39.40
C VAL A 7 -29.54 18.33 -38.37
N VAL A 8 -29.89 19.31 -37.50
CA VAL A 8 -29.00 19.78 -36.38
C VAL A 8 -28.85 18.68 -35.33
N PHE A 9 -29.92 17.95 -35.02
CA PHE A 9 -29.87 16.83 -34.04
C PHE A 9 -29.06 15.64 -34.55
N GLN A 10 -29.18 15.28 -35.84
CA GLN A 10 -28.35 14.26 -36.47
C GLN A 10 -26.90 14.65 -36.58
N GLY A 11 -26.59 15.92 -36.89
CA GLY A 11 -25.22 16.45 -36.90
C GLY A 11 -24.55 16.40 -35.53
N PHE A 12 -25.31 16.69 -34.48
CA PHE A 12 -24.82 16.64 -33.10
C PHE A 12 -24.55 15.18 -32.62
N LEU A 13 -25.44 14.24 -32.99
CA LEU A 13 -25.27 12.83 -32.67
C LEU A 13 -24.07 12.19 -33.42
N VAL A 14 -23.87 12.55 -34.67
CA VAL A 14 -22.73 12.09 -35.47
C VAL A 14 -21.42 12.68 -34.94
N SER A 15 -21.41 13.95 -34.50
CA SER A 15 -20.23 14.58 -33.87
C SER A 15 -19.88 13.95 -32.52
N LEU A 16 -20.88 13.56 -31.72
CA LEU A 16 -20.66 12.83 -30.47
C LEU A 16 -20.13 11.40 -30.72
N LEU A 17 -20.61 10.73 -31.75
CA LEU A 17 -20.13 9.39 -32.12
C LEU A 17 -18.70 9.44 -32.70
N LEU A 18 -18.34 10.48 -33.41
CA LEU A 18 -16.97 10.69 -33.92
C LEU A 18 -15.99 11.05 -32.79
N ALA A 19 -16.43 11.79 -31.77
CA ALA A 19 -15.60 12.07 -30.59
C ALA A 19 -15.36 10.82 -29.73
N ALA A 20 -16.31 9.87 -29.69
CA ALA A 20 -16.17 8.60 -29.00
C ALA A 20 -15.20 7.62 -29.71
N CYS A 21 -14.83 7.87 -30.99
CA CYS A 21 -13.88 7.07 -31.74
C CYS A 21 -12.47 7.65 -31.74
N ALA A 22 -12.21 8.79 -31.08
CA ALA A 22 -10.86 9.31 -30.92
C ALA A 22 -10.10 8.44 -29.90
N SER A 23 -9.26 7.53 -30.40
CA SER A 23 -8.35 6.81 -29.52
C SER A 23 -7.50 7.80 -28.75
N PRO A 24 -7.33 7.63 -27.43
CA PRO A 24 -6.43 8.47 -26.66
C PRO A 24 -5.03 8.42 -27.27
N PRO A 25 -4.25 9.50 -27.21
CA PRO A 25 -2.91 9.54 -27.78
C PRO A 25 -2.04 8.46 -27.13
N VAL A 26 -1.25 7.78 -27.98
CA VAL A 26 -0.28 6.81 -27.49
C VAL A 26 0.77 7.54 -26.67
N ARG A 27 0.99 7.13 -25.43
CA ARG A 27 2.02 7.68 -24.55
C ARG A 27 3.40 7.20 -25.00
N VAL A 28 4.36 8.10 -24.92
CA VAL A 28 5.78 7.75 -25.07
C VAL A 28 6.32 7.44 -23.68
N LEU A 29 6.84 6.22 -23.50
CA LEU A 29 7.41 5.82 -22.21
C LEU A 29 8.67 6.63 -21.90
N SER A 30 8.76 7.11 -20.66
CA SER A 30 9.98 7.72 -20.16
C SER A 30 11.09 6.66 -20.05
N SER A 31 12.28 6.98 -20.52
CA SER A 31 13.47 6.13 -20.32
C SER A 31 14.10 6.29 -18.94
N ASN A 32 13.67 7.29 -18.18
CA ASN A 32 14.22 7.59 -16.86
C ASN A 32 13.46 6.85 -15.77
N ALA A 33 14.15 6.14 -14.90
CA ALA A 33 13.53 5.60 -13.69
C ALA A 33 13.21 6.76 -12.74
N PRO A 34 12.01 6.76 -12.09
CA PRO A 34 11.68 7.77 -11.07
C PRO A 34 12.71 7.79 -9.96
N SER A 35 13.04 9.00 -9.50
CA SER A 35 13.86 9.21 -8.31
C SER A 35 13.20 8.55 -7.09
N TYR A 36 14.00 8.05 -6.14
CA TYR A 36 13.53 7.46 -4.87
C TYR A 36 12.71 6.16 -4.96
N ALA A 37 12.47 5.60 -6.15
CA ALA A 37 11.88 4.28 -6.28
C ALA A 37 12.94 3.20 -6.41
N THR A 38 12.67 2.04 -5.84
CA THR A 38 13.53 0.85 -5.94
C THR A 38 12.70 -0.33 -6.41
N LEU A 39 13.30 -1.18 -7.25
CA LEU A 39 12.67 -2.43 -7.65
C LEU A 39 12.83 -3.48 -6.54
N PRO A 40 11.74 -4.12 -6.07
CA PRO A 40 11.89 -5.28 -5.21
C PRO A 40 12.42 -6.46 -6.03
N ASN A 41 13.18 -7.34 -5.43
CA ASN A 41 13.59 -8.65 -5.97
C ASN A 41 14.87 -8.72 -6.80
N GLY A 42 15.92 -7.99 -6.45
CA GLY A 42 17.25 -8.29 -7.01
C GLY A 42 17.39 -8.07 -8.52
N TYR A 43 16.43 -7.43 -9.17
CA TYR A 43 16.65 -6.86 -10.47
C TYR A 43 17.60 -5.68 -10.31
N GLU A 44 18.67 -5.67 -11.09
CA GLU A 44 19.59 -4.55 -11.14
C GLU A 44 18.79 -3.26 -11.33
N PRO A 45 19.00 -2.22 -10.51
CA PRO A 45 18.35 -0.94 -10.73
C PRO A 45 18.73 -0.43 -12.12
N LEU A 46 17.76 0.12 -12.83
CA LEU A 46 17.94 0.64 -14.19
C LEU A 46 19.07 1.69 -14.26
N ASN A 47 19.43 2.31 -13.12
CA ASN A 47 20.59 3.17 -13.00
C ASN A 47 21.07 3.24 -11.53
N PRO A 48 22.26 2.69 -11.19
CA PRO A 48 22.81 2.74 -9.82
C PRO A 48 22.99 4.15 -9.26
N THR A 49 23.14 5.17 -10.13
CA THR A 49 23.35 6.57 -9.70
C THR A 49 22.06 7.26 -9.23
N GLN A 50 20.89 6.67 -9.49
CA GLN A 50 19.58 7.19 -9.08
C GLN A 50 19.04 6.53 -7.78
N LEU A 51 19.79 5.59 -7.23
CA LEU A 51 19.43 4.98 -5.93
C LEU A 51 19.45 6.02 -4.81
N SER A 52 18.48 5.92 -3.90
CA SER A 52 18.59 6.61 -2.62
C SER A 52 20.01 6.40 -2.04
N PRO A 53 20.64 7.42 -1.47
CA PRO A 53 22.00 7.31 -0.90
C PRO A 53 22.17 6.11 0.04
N ILE A 54 21.11 5.69 0.74
CA ILE A 54 21.14 4.51 1.61
C ILE A 54 21.21 3.22 0.80
N TYR A 55 20.47 3.12 -0.32
CA TYR A 55 20.56 1.93 -1.19
C TYR A 55 21.93 1.83 -1.85
N ALA A 56 22.49 2.94 -2.28
CA ALA A 56 23.86 2.98 -2.78
C ALA A 56 24.86 2.55 -1.70
N ALA A 57 24.69 2.97 -0.44
CA ALA A 57 25.54 2.54 0.68
C ALA A 57 25.39 1.03 1.00
N VAL A 58 24.20 0.45 0.84
CA VAL A 58 23.96 -0.98 1.05
C VAL A 58 24.60 -1.82 -0.05
N THR A 59 24.53 -1.36 -1.32
CA THR A 59 25.11 -2.10 -2.47
C THR A 59 26.64 -2.02 -2.55
N THR A 60 27.26 -1.07 -1.86
CA THR A 60 28.73 -0.92 -1.82
C THR A 60 29.44 -1.87 -0.85
N VAL A 61 28.69 -2.49 0.09
CA VAL A 61 29.27 -3.46 1.05
C VAL A 61 28.97 -4.88 0.59
N PRO A 62 29.95 -5.65 0.09
CA PRO A 62 29.72 -7.01 -0.35
C PRO A 62 29.15 -7.88 0.78
N GLY A 63 27.99 -8.53 0.48
CA GLY A 63 27.34 -9.44 1.43
C GLY A 63 26.33 -8.79 2.38
N ASP A 64 26.12 -7.47 2.31
CA ASP A 64 25.09 -6.81 3.10
C ASP A 64 23.75 -6.73 2.37
N ASN A 65 22.68 -6.94 3.14
CA ASN A 65 21.33 -6.55 2.76
C ASN A 65 20.86 -5.36 3.59
N LEU A 66 19.75 -4.75 3.20
CA LEU A 66 19.20 -3.58 3.91
C LEU A 66 18.97 -3.86 5.41
N VAL A 67 18.48 -5.04 5.77
CA VAL A 67 18.21 -5.43 7.15
C VAL A 67 19.51 -5.38 7.95
N ARG A 68 20.58 -6.02 7.49
CA ARG A 68 21.87 -6.08 8.20
C ARG A 68 22.55 -4.71 8.28
N TYR A 69 22.43 -3.90 7.23
CA TYR A 69 22.89 -2.51 7.27
C TYR A 69 22.19 -1.72 8.37
N LEU A 70 20.86 -1.83 8.45
CA LEU A 70 20.07 -1.13 9.45
C LEU A 70 20.38 -1.64 10.87
N GLU A 71 20.50 -2.96 11.08
CA GLU A 71 20.89 -3.53 12.38
C GLU A 71 22.21 -2.94 12.89
N ARG A 72 23.23 -2.81 12.01
CA ARG A 72 24.49 -2.16 12.39
C ARG A 72 24.31 -0.69 12.75
N LYS A 73 23.48 0.04 12.00
CA LYS A 73 23.24 1.47 12.23
C LYS A 73 22.39 1.74 13.46
N ARG A 74 21.42 0.85 13.72
CA ARG A 74 20.51 0.97 14.86
C ARG A 74 21.09 0.35 16.16
N GLY A 75 21.99 -0.62 16.04
CA GLY A 75 22.64 -1.29 17.18
C GLY A 75 21.71 -2.24 17.95
N HIS A 76 20.58 -2.66 17.35
CA HIS A 76 19.62 -3.59 17.95
C HIS A 76 18.89 -4.40 16.88
N ALA A 77 18.19 -5.47 17.29
CA ALA A 77 17.30 -6.24 16.44
C ALA A 77 16.12 -5.39 15.96
N LEU A 78 15.79 -5.42 14.65
CA LEU A 78 14.82 -4.51 14.06
C LEU A 78 13.38 -4.90 14.36
N ASN A 79 12.53 -3.89 14.51
CA ASN A 79 11.08 -3.98 14.47
C ASN A 79 10.59 -3.48 13.10
N VAL A 80 10.15 -4.41 12.27
CA VAL A 80 9.64 -4.14 10.92
C VAL A 80 8.13 -4.29 10.93
N LEU A 81 7.41 -3.29 10.41
CA LEU A 81 5.96 -3.34 10.25
C LEU A 81 5.60 -3.26 8.77
N SER A 82 4.67 -4.08 8.33
CA SER A 82 4.02 -3.95 7.02
C SER A 82 2.51 -3.89 7.16
N LEU A 83 1.90 -2.93 6.45
CA LEU A 83 0.47 -2.63 6.47
C LEU A 83 -0.11 -2.92 5.09
N SER A 84 -1.10 -3.81 5.02
CA SER A 84 -1.75 -4.17 3.75
C SER A 84 -2.73 -3.09 3.26
N GLY A 85 -3.09 -3.17 1.99
CA GLY A 85 -4.28 -2.52 1.46
C GLY A 85 -5.57 -3.11 2.05
N GLY A 86 -6.72 -2.53 1.70
CA GLY A 86 -8.03 -2.97 2.18
C GLY A 86 -9.11 -1.87 2.21
N GLY A 87 -8.89 -0.72 1.57
CA GLY A 87 -9.87 0.38 1.47
C GLY A 87 -10.35 0.86 2.85
N GLN A 88 -11.68 0.93 3.07
CA GLN A 88 -12.28 1.33 4.35
C GLN A 88 -11.86 0.43 5.52
N ASN A 89 -11.47 -0.81 5.26
CA ASN A 89 -11.06 -1.77 6.28
C ASN A 89 -9.73 -1.37 6.95
N GLY A 90 -8.98 -0.41 6.41
CA GLY A 90 -7.87 0.24 7.08
C GLY A 90 -8.22 0.82 8.45
N ALA A 91 -9.52 1.02 8.72
CA ALA A 91 -10.03 1.37 10.04
C ALA A 91 -9.65 0.33 11.12
N PHE A 92 -9.63 -0.96 10.77
CA PHE A 92 -9.16 -2.02 11.67
C PHE A 92 -7.68 -1.82 12.02
N GLY A 93 -6.82 -1.62 11.02
CA GLY A 93 -5.39 -1.38 11.24
C GLY A 93 -5.14 -0.11 12.07
N ALA A 94 -5.88 0.97 11.79
CA ALA A 94 -5.82 2.19 12.59
C ALA A 94 -6.17 1.92 14.06
N GLY A 95 -7.30 1.25 14.31
CA GLY A 95 -7.74 0.88 15.65
C GLY A 95 -6.74 -0.02 16.36
N PHE A 96 -6.21 -1.04 15.66
CA PHE A 96 -5.19 -1.94 16.21
C PHE A 96 -3.93 -1.16 16.62
N LEU A 97 -3.43 -0.26 15.78
CA LEU A 97 -2.24 0.54 16.08
C LEU A 97 -2.45 1.44 17.29
N VAL A 98 -3.61 2.09 17.39
CA VAL A 98 -3.98 2.94 18.54
C VAL A 98 -4.04 2.10 19.82
N GLY A 99 -4.82 1.01 19.81
CA GLY A 99 -4.94 0.11 20.97
C GLY A 99 -3.61 -0.54 21.38
N TRP A 100 -2.77 -0.87 20.41
CA TRP A 100 -1.45 -1.44 20.69
C TRP A 100 -0.54 -0.44 21.41
N ARG A 101 -0.59 0.85 21.06
CA ARG A 101 0.10 1.88 21.83
C ARG A 101 -0.50 2.06 23.24
N GLU A 102 -1.82 2.13 23.35
CA GLU A 102 -2.52 2.25 24.62
C GLU A 102 -2.18 1.11 25.59
N SER A 103 -1.96 -0.10 25.06
CA SER A 103 -1.47 -1.24 25.84
C SER A 103 -0.02 -1.09 26.33
N GLY A 104 0.71 -0.07 25.90
CA GLY A 104 2.12 0.16 26.25
C GLY A 104 3.11 -0.81 25.56
N ARG A 105 2.65 -1.68 24.66
CA ARG A 105 3.48 -2.74 24.06
C ARG A 105 3.91 -2.46 22.62
N ARG A 106 3.39 -1.39 21.99
CA ARG A 106 3.79 -1.03 20.62
C ARG A 106 5.23 -0.53 20.61
N PRO A 107 6.15 -1.22 19.90
CA PRO A 107 7.52 -0.74 19.78
C PRO A 107 7.60 0.48 18.86
N GLN A 108 8.74 1.18 18.93
CA GLN A 108 9.13 2.04 17.82
C GLN A 108 9.55 1.15 16.65
N PHE A 109 9.03 1.45 15.47
CA PHE A 109 9.38 0.70 14.26
C PHE A 109 10.63 1.29 13.60
N ASP A 110 11.57 0.43 13.24
CA ASP A 110 12.75 0.79 12.47
C ASP A 110 12.44 0.89 10.99
N VAL A 111 11.55 0.02 10.52
CA VAL A 111 11.06 0.01 9.14
C VAL A 111 9.54 -0.12 9.13
N VAL A 112 8.89 0.74 8.36
CA VAL A 112 7.45 0.63 8.07
C VAL A 112 7.27 0.55 6.57
N GLY A 113 6.48 -0.43 6.11
CA GLY A 113 6.02 -0.55 4.73
C GLY A 113 4.50 -0.45 4.66
N GLY A 114 3.95 0.15 3.61
CA GLY A 114 2.51 0.23 3.41
C GLY A 114 2.10 0.18 1.94
N VAL A 115 0.90 -0.34 1.70
CA VAL A 115 0.26 -0.40 0.38
C VAL A 115 -1.18 0.09 0.51
N SER A 116 -1.67 0.88 -0.45
CA SER A 116 -3.06 1.34 -0.47
C SER A 116 -3.46 2.05 0.83
N THR A 117 -4.53 1.63 1.49
CA THR A 117 -4.91 2.14 2.82
C THR A 117 -3.77 1.97 3.83
N GLY A 118 -2.97 0.90 3.73
CA GLY A 118 -1.77 0.72 4.55
C GLY A 118 -0.71 1.80 4.32
N ALA A 119 -0.58 2.32 3.10
CA ALA A 119 0.30 3.46 2.80
C ALA A 119 -0.22 4.75 3.44
N LEU A 120 -1.54 4.95 3.46
CA LEU A 120 -2.17 6.10 4.14
C LEU A 120 -1.97 6.05 5.65
N LEU A 121 -2.00 4.86 6.26
CA LEU A 121 -1.70 4.64 7.67
C LEU A 121 -0.19 4.84 7.98
N ALA A 122 0.68 4.47 7.05
CA ALA A 122 2.10 4.25 7.30
C ALA A 122 2.84 5.48 7.82
N THR A 123 2.55 6.69 7.32
CA THR A 123 3.23 7.92 7.74
C THR A 123 3.05 8.20 9.22
N HIS A 124 1.82 8.23 9.70
CA HIS A 124 1.52 8.52 11.11
C HIS A 124 1.89 7.35 12.03
N THR A 125 1.76 6.11 11.56
CA THR A 125 2.26 4.92 12.27
C THR A 125 3.77 4.96 12.47
N PHE A 126 4.51 5.37 11.46
CA PHE A 126 5.97 5.50 11.51
C PHE A 126 6.43 6.59 12.49
N LEU A 127 5.74 7.74 12.51
CA LEU A 127 5.98 8.81 13.47
C LEU A 127 5.58 8.41 14.90
N GLY A 128 4.45 7.77 15.08
CA GLY A 128 4.07 7.00 16.26
C GLY A 128 3.80 7.79 17.54
N THR A 129 3.56 9.10 17.47
CA THR A 129 3.22 9.92 18.66
C THR A 129 1.71 9.85 18.97
N PRO A 130 1.27 10.28 20.17
CA PRO A 130 -0.15 10.38 20.50
C PRO A 130 -0.95 11.24 19.50
N ALA A 131 -0.35 12.31 18.98
CA ALA A 131 -1.00 13.16 17.97
C ALA A 131 -1.14 12.44 16.63
N ASP A 132 -0.17 11.59 16.26
CA ASP A 132 -0.27 10.77 15.05
C ASP A 132 -1.38 9.73 15.17
N ASP A 133 -1.55 9.11 16.33
CA ASP A 133 -2.63 8.17 16.57
C ASP A 133 -4.01 8.84 16.54
N ALA A 134 -4.14 10.06 17.07
CA ALA A 134 -5.36 10.85 16.94
C ALA A 134 -5.67 11.16 15.47
N THR A 135 -4.64 11.41 14.65
CA THR A 135 -4.80 11.58 13.20
C THR A 135 -5.27 10.29 12.53
N LEU A 136 -4.72 9.14 12.90
CA LEU A 136 -5.19 7.83 12.39
C LEU A 136 -6.65 7.58 12.76
N GLU A 137 -7.06 7.86 13.98
CA GLU A 137 -8.46 7.75 14.39
C GLU A 137 -9.35 8.69 13.58
N GLU A 138 -8.97 9.97 13.40
CA GLU A 138 -9.73 10.92 12.60
C GLU A 138 -9.91 10.45 11.16
N MET A 139 -8.80 10.04 10.49
CA MET A 139 -8.79 9.60 9.10
C MET A 139 -9.64 8.36 8.83
N TYR A 140 -9.93 7.53 9.85
CA TYR A 140 -10.62 6.26 9.66
C TYR A 140 -11.95 6.12 10.42
N THR A 141 -12.37 7.13 11.16
CA THR A 141 -13.64 7.08 11.90
C THR A 141 -14.56 8.27 11.66
N ARG A 142 -14.07 9.30 10.95
CA ARG A 142 -14.81 10.54 10.70
C ARG A 142 -14.97 10.89 9.23
N ILE A 143 -14.59 9.99 8.34
CA ILE A 143 -14.70 10.18 6.90
C ILE A 143 -15.86 9.36 6.32
N THR A 144 -16.30 9.79 5.16
CA THR A 144 -17.29 9.15 4.31
C THR A 144 -16.71 8.94 2.92
N LYS A 145 -17.44 8.29 2.02
CA LYS A 145 -17.03 8.15 0.62
C LYS A 145 -16.73 9.50 -0.06
N ASP A 146 -17.48 10.55 0.32
CA ASP A 146 -17.37 11.88 -0.29
C ASP A 146 -16.05 12.60 0.08
N ASP A 147 -15.37 12.12 1.13
CA ASP A 147 -14.02 12.55 1.51
C ASP A 147 -12.92 11.81 0.73
N ILE A 148 -13.27 10.74 0.02
CA ILE A 148 -12.33 9.89 -0.73
C ILE A 148 -12.48 10.08 -2.23
N TYR A 149 -13.70 10.06 -2.75
CA TYR A 149 -13.94 10.15 -4.19
C TYR A 149 -15.29 10.78 -4.56
N ASN A 150 -15.34 11.30 -5.78
CA ASN A 150 -16.57 11.71 -6.43
C ASN A 150 -16.92 10.73 -7.55
N ASP A 151 -18.21 10.47 -7.76
CA ASP A 151 -18.68 9.69 -8.90
C ASP A 151 -18.52 10.49 -10.20
N ARG A 152 -17.93 9.90 -11.23
CA ARG A 152 -17.89 10.50 -12.57
C ARG A 152 -19.21 10.24 -13.30
N GLY A 153 -19.77 11.30 -13.87
CA GLY A 153 -21.00 11.18 -14.65
C GLY A 153 -20.79 10.41 -15.96
N LEU A 154 -21.88 9.88 -16.51
CA LEU A 154 -21.87 9.09 -17.76
C LEU A 154 -21.21 9.83 -18.94
N ILE A 155 -21.37 11.15 -19.03
CA ILE A 155 -20.74 11.99 -20.07
C ILE A 155 -19.22 11.92 -19.98
N SER A 156 -18.66 11.97 -18.78
CA SER A 156 -17.20 11.86 -18.55
C SER A 156 -16.68 10.49 -19.02
N LEU A 157 -17.38 9.41 -18.70
CA LEU A 157 -17.01 8.06 -19.13
C LEU A 157 -17.07 7.90 -20.65
N LEU A 158 -18.10 8.48 -21.29
CA LEU A 158 -18.23 8.46 -22.76
C LEU A 158 -17.21 9.34 -23.46
N SER A 159 -16.65 10.34 -22.80
CA SER A 159 -15.58 11.22 -23.31
C SER A 159 -14.17 10.68 -23.12
N GLY A 160 -14.00 9.43 -22.68
CA GLY A 160 -12.70 8.76 -22.56
C GLY A 160 -12.02 8.94 -21.21
N ALA A 161 -12.80 9.06 -20.12
CA ALA A 161 -12.23 9.04 -18.77
C ALA A 161 -11.48 7.73 -18.50
N ASP A 162 -10.37 7.83 -17.80
CA ASP A 162 -9.44 6.73 -17.46
C ASP A 162 -9.87 5.94 -16.20
N SER A 163 -10.98 6.35 -15.56
CA SER A 163 -11.46 5.75 -14.31
C SER A 163 -12.94 6.04 -14.06
N LEU A 164 -13.55 5.24 -13.18
CA LEU A 164 -14.96 5.39 -12.80
C LEU A 164 -15.21 6.53 -11.81
N LYS A 165 -14.21 6.88 -11.00
CA LYS A 165 -14.28 7.87 -9.91
C LYS A 165 -13.20 8.92 -10.07
N ASP A 166 -13.38 10.06 -9.39
CA ASP A 166 -12.38 11.11 -9.25
C ASP A 166 -11.89 11.17 -7.81
N THR A 167 -10.57 11.24 -7.61
CA THR A 167 -9.90 11.21 -6.30
C THR A 167 -9.49 12.60 -5.79
N ALA A 168 -10.12 13.68 -6.28
CA ALA A 168 -9.86 15.03 -5.77
C ALA A 168 -10.09 15.14 -4.24
N PRO A 169 -11.14 14.53 -3.63
CA PRO A 169 -11.31 14.56 -2.18
C PRO A 169 -10.16 13.87 -1.44
N LEU A 170 -9.73 12.67 -1.85
CA LEU A 170 -8.57 11.98 -1.25
C LEU A 170 -7.31 12.83 -1.34
N ARG A 171 -7.08 13.51 -2.47
CA ARG A 171 -5.97 14.45 -2.64
C ARG A 171 -6.06 15.60 -1.63
N ALA A 172 -7.24 16.17 -1.42
CA ALA A 172 -7.46 17.23 -0.42
C ALA A 172 -7.18 16.71 1.01
N MET A 173 -7.60 15.49 1.34
CA MET A 173 -7.30 14.83 2.60
C MET A 173 -5.79 14.66 2.80
N LEU A 174 -5.06 14.24 1.77
CA LEU A 174 -3.60 14.14 1.82
C LEU A 174 -2.94 15.50 2.04
N VAL A 175 -3.45 16.59 1.43
CA VAL A 175 -2.94 17.94 1.67
C VAL A 175 -3.13 18.36 3.13
N LYS A 176 -4.27 18.00 3.74
CA LYS A 176 -4.58 18.30 5.15
C LYS A 176 -3.64 17.56 6.12
N HIS A 177 -3.40 16.27 5.93
CA HIS A 177 -2.72 15.42 6.90
C HIS A 177 -1.21 15.21 6.62
N VAL A 178 -0.77 15.39 5.37
CA VAL A 178 0.64 15.27 4.95
C VAL A 178 1.17 16.66 4.62
N THR A 179 1.64 17.37 5.63
CA THR A 179 2.14 18.76 5.55
C THR A 179 3.67 18.80 5.45
N ALA A 180 4.23 19.97 5.14
CA ALA A 180 5.68 20.17 5.22
C ALA A 180 6.24 19.87 6.63
N GLU A 181 5.47 20.13 7.69
CA GLU A 181 5.87 19.79 9.05
C GLU A 181 5.88 18.28 9.28
N THR A 182 4.88 17.56 8.75
CA THR A 182 4.88 16.09 8.76
C THR A 182 6.16 15.55 8.09
N LEU A 183 6.53 16.10 6.92
CA LEU A 183 7.73 15.67 6.21
C LEU A 183 9.01 15.95 7.00
N LYS A 184 9.14 17.11 7.68
CA LYS A 184 10.30 17.38 8.53
C LYS A 184 10.47 16.32 9.63
N ARG A 185 9.36 15.87 10.23
CA ARG A 185 9.40 14.82 11.25
C ARG A 185 9.81 13.46 10.65
N VAL A 186 9.33 13.12 9.45
CA VAL A 186 9.74 11.92 8.72
C VAL A 186 11.23 12.01 8.33
N ALA A 187 11.68 13.18 7.88
CA ALA A 187 13.08 13.43 7.53
C ALA A 187 14.03 13.30 8.75
N ALA A 188 13.60 13.72 9.94
CA ALA A 188 14.38 13.52 11.16
C ALA A 188 14.58 12.02 11.47
N ALA A 189 13.56 11.19 11.24
CA ALA A 189 13.68 9.74 11.42
C ALA A 189 14.65 9.09 10.41
N TYR A 190 14.82 9.66 9.22
CA TYR A 190 15.85 9.24 8.27
C TYR A 190 17.27 9.38 8.85
N ASP A 191 17.54 10.48 9.55
CA ASP A 191 18.84 10.72 10.20
C ASP A 191 19.08 9.72 11.35
N GLU A 192 18.02 9.16 11.92
CA GLU A 192 18.06 8.08 12.90
C GLU A 192 18.22 6.68 12.26
N ASN A 193 18.35 6.58 10.95
CA ASN A 193 18.36 5.34 10.17
C ASN A 193 17.05 4.52 10.31
N ARG A 194 15.93 5.19 10.49
CA ARG A 194 14.60 4.60 10.37
C ARG A 194 14.07 4.82 8.94
N MET A 195 13.28 3.89 8.44
CA MET A 195 12.84 3.93 7.05
C MET A 195 11.36 3.71 6.89
N LEU A 196 10.76 4.50 6.00
CA LEU A 196 9.37 4.39 5.58
C LEU A 196 9.30 4.10 4.09
N PHE A 197 8.55 3.08 3.73
CA PHE A 197 8.38 2.65 2.35
C PHE A 197 6.90 2.56 1.95
N VAL A 198 6.63 2.89 0.69
CA VAL A 198 5.29 2.75 0.09
C VAL A 198 5.42 1.96 -1.22
N GLY A 199 4.55 0.97 -1.39
CA GLY A 199 4.45 0.16 -2.60
C GLY A 199 3.43 0.72 -3.58
N THR A 200 3.79 0.76 -4.86
CA THR A 200 2.90 1.06 -6.00
C THR A 200 3.13 0.05 -7.11
N THR A 201 2.21 -0.05 -8.04
CA THR A 201 2.40 -0.80 -9.28
C THR A 201 2.63 0.16 -10.43
N ASN A 202 3.79 0.08 -11.07
CA ASN A 202 4.04 0.74 -12.36
C ASN A 202 3.38 -0.11 -13.45
N ILE A 203 2.31 0.39 -14.07
CA ILE A 203 1.57 -0.36 -15.08
C ILE A 203 2.24 -0.34 -16.45
N ASP A 204 3.10 0.62 -16.73
CA ASP A 204 3.86 0.67 -17.99
C ASP A 204 4.88 -0.48 -18.07
N TYR A 205 5.44 -0.90 -16.94
CA TYR A 205 6.41 -2.01 -16.83
C TYR A 205 5.82 -3.29 -16.23
N GLY A 206 4.60 -3.25 -15.70
CA GLY A 206 3.99 -4.39 -15.02
C GLY A 206 4.75 -4.81 -13.75
N GLN A 207 5.34 -3.86 -13.02
CA GLN A 207 6.23 -4.14 -11.89
C GLN A 207 5.79 -3.40 -10.62
N THR A 208 6.06 -4.02 -9.47
CA THR A 208 5.95 -3.32 -8.17
C THR A 208 7.11 -2.35 -8.02
N TRP A 209 6.82 -1.12 -7.62
CA TRP A 209 7.82 -0.11 -7.30
C TRP A 209 7.68 0.29 -5.84
N VAL A 210 8.81 0.29 -5.11
CA VAL A 210 8.86 0.60 -3.68
C VAL A 210 9.58 1.94 -3.50
N TRP A 211 8.85 2.91 -2.95
CA TRP A 211 9.31 4.27 -2.75
C TRP A 211 9.89 4.45 -1.36
N ASN A 212 11.07 5.04 -1.29
CA ASN A 212 11.66 5.44 -0.01
C ASN A 212 11.11 6.80 0.42
N MET A 213 10.04 6.78 1.21
CA MET A 213 9.32 7.97 1.66
C MET A 213 10.16 8.83 2.61
N THR A 214 11.06 8.22 3.37
CA THR A 214 12.00 8.97 4.22
C THR A 214 13.03 9.75 3.41
N ALA A 215 13.49 9.21 2.28
CA ALA A 215 14.38 9.94 1.38
C ALA A 215 13.65 11.09 0.67
N ILE A 216 12.41 10.89 0.22
CA ILE A 216 11.56 11.96 -0.35
C ILE A 216 11.33 13.06 0.69
N ALA A 217 11.04 12.69 1.94
CA ALA A 217 10.88 13.64 3.03
C ALA A 217 12.16 14.43 3.32
N LYS A 218 13.34 13.77 3.27
CA LYS A 218 14.63 14.42 3.44
C LYS A 218 14.94 15.42 2.32
N ALA A 219 14.47 15.14 1.11
CA ALA A 219 14.54 16.06 -0.03
C ALA A 219 13.55 17.23 0.08
N GLY A 220 12.57 17.15 0.98
CA GLY A 220 11.53 18.18 1.18
C GLY A 220 10.44 18.19 0.12
N ASP A 221 10.34 17.14 -0.71
CA ASP A 221 9.36 17.07 -1.81
C ASP A 221 8.00 16.59 -1.31
N VAL A 222 7.20 17.53 -0.79
CA VAL A 222 5.86 17.27 -0.27
C VAL A 222 4.91 16.78 -1.38
N GLU A 223 5.03 17.32 -2.58
CA GLU A 223 4.13 16.97 -3.68
C GLU A 223 4.39 15.55 -4.21
N LEU A 224 5.66 15.17 -4.38
CA LEU A 224 6.00 13.79 -4.73
C LEU A 224 5.55 12.82 -3.63
N TYR A 225 5.75 13.17 -2.36
CA TYR A 225 5.31 12.34 -1.23
C TYR A 225 3.81 12.06 -1.29
N ARG A 226 2.99 13.10 -1.49
CA ARG A 226 1.53 13.00 -1.64
C ARG A 226 1.13 12.22 -2.90
N LYS A 227 1.81 12.45 -4.03
CA LYS A 227 1.57 11.71 -5.29
C LYS A 227 1.82 10.21 -5.11
N VAL A 228 2.86 9.81 -4.39
CA VAL A 228 3.16 8.40 -4.13
C VAL A 228 2.07 7.77 -3.27
N LEU A 229 1.61 8.45 -2.20
CA LEU A 229 0.50 7.97 -1.38
C LEU A 229 -0.79 7.82 -2.20
N LEU A 230 -1.10 8.82 -3.03
CA LEU A 230 -2.26 8.77 -3.91
C LEU A 230 -2.15 7.62 -4.93
N ALA A 231 -0.99 7.43 -5.54
CA ALA A 231 -0.73 6.35 -6.48
C ALA A 231 -0.92 4.98 -5.83
N SER A 232 -0.40 4.83 -4.60
CA SER A 232 -0.56 3.60 -3.82
C SER A 232 -2.01 3.27 -3.48
N ALA A 233 -2.87 4.30 -3.38
CA ALA A 233 -4.31 4.15 -3.11
C ALA A 233 -5.18 4.23 -4.38
N SER A 234 -4.57 4.25 -5.58
CA SER A 234 -5.29 4.33 -6.86
C SER A 234 -5.72 2.94 -7.34
N PHE A 235 -6.83 2.43 -6.78
CA PHE A 235 -7.39 1.13 -7.15
C PHE A 235 -7.72 1.09 -8.66
N PRO A 236 -7.18 0.11 -9.42
CA PRO A 236 -7.32 0.06 -10.87
C PRO A 236 -8.78 0.09 -11.34
N ILE A 237 -9.05 0.75 -12.46
CA ILE A 237 -10.37 0.98 -13.07
C ILE A 237 -11.24 1.94 -12.24
N VAL A 238 -11.26 1.82 -10.92
CA VAL A 238 -12.10 2.65 -10.06
C VAL A 238 -11.52 4.04 -9.93
N PHE A 239 -10.23 4.16 -9.63
CA PHE A 239 -9.53 5.43 -9.46
C PHE A 239 -8.54 5.69 -10.60
N PRO A 240 -8.28 6.97 -10.94
CA PRO A 240 -7.35 7.30 -12.01
C PRO A 240 -5.92 6.89 -11.63
N PRO A 241 -5.15 6.36 -12.59
CA PRO A 241 -3.72 6.18 -12.39
C PRO A 241 -3.03 7.51 -12.14
N VAL A 242 -1.95 7.50 -11.37
CA VAL A 242 -1.17 8.70 -11.05
C VAL A 242 0.10 8.71 -11.89
N GLU A 243 0.31 9.81 -12.61
CA GLU A 243 1.53 10.00 -13.36
C GLU A 243 2.64 10.60 -12.48
N ILE A 244 3.81 9.92 -12.44
CA ILE A 244 5.03 10.37 -11.77
C ILE A 244 6.19 10.16 -12.73
N ASP A 245 6.91 11.22 -13.06
CA ASP A 245 8.06 11.24 -13.97
C ASP A 245 7.80 10.56 -15.33
N GLY A 246 6.59 10.74 -15.87
CA GLY A 246 6.17 10.19 -17.16
C GLY A 246 5.76 8.71 -17.12
N HIS A 247 5.68 8.09 -15.95
CA HIS A 247 5.20 6.73 -15.75
C HIS A 247 3.84 6.71 -15.05
N LEU A 248 3.00 5.71 -15.36
CA LEU A 248 1.70 5.52 -14.73
C LEU A 248 1.76 4.51 -13.60
N PHE A 249 1.27 4.95 -12.45
CA PHE A 249 1.21 4.14 -11.24
C PHE A 249 -0.24 3.95 -10.77
N VAL A 250 -0.51 2.75 -10.30
CA VAL A 250 -1.75 2.36 -9.64
C VAL A 250 -1.45 1.72 -8.29
N ASP A 251 -2.50 1.30 -7.59
CA ASP A 251 -2.42 0.63 -6.29
C ASP A 251 -1.38 -0.50 -6.28
N GLY A 252 -0.57 -0.51 -5.24
CA GLY A 252 0.48 -1.52 -5.08
C GLY A 252 -0.07 -2.94 -4.96
N ALA A 253 -1.28 -3.10 -4.43
CA ALA A 253 -1.93 -4.39 -4.25
C ALA A 253 -2.21 -5.12 -5.57
N ALA A 254 -2.23 -4.42 -6.71
CA ALA A 254 -2.31 -5.06 -8.03
C ALA A 254 -1.15 -6.05 -8.28
N ARG A 255 -0.02 -5.89 -7.59
CA ARG A 255 1.17 -6.77 -7.71
C ARG A 255 1.63 -7.34 -6.38
N SER A 256 1.61 -6.55 -5.31
CA SER A 256 2.01 -6.97 -3.97
C SER A 256 1.28 -6.15 -2.91
N ASN A 257 0.40 -6.79 -2.17
CA ASN A 257 -0.38 -6.13 -1.12
C ASN A 257 0.39 -5.94 0.20
N LEU A 258 1.65 -6.34 0.25
CA LEU A 258 2.58 -6.07 1.36
C LEU A 258 3.91 -5.59 0.82
N VAL A 259 4.52 -4.65 1.53
CA VAL A 259 5.88 -4.18 1.29
C VAL A 259 6.73 -4.46 2.52
N VAL A 260 7.67 -5.38 2.36
CA VAL A 260 8.65 -5.73 3.40
C VAL A 260 10.05 -5.55 2.82
N PRO A 261 10.57 -4.31 2.76
CA PRO A 261 11.83 -4.02 2.12
C PRO A 261 13.00 -4.74 2.79
N GLY A 262 13.91 -5.24 1.98
CA GLY A 262 15.15 -5.87 2.44
C GLY A 262 15.03 -7.29 2.98
N MET A 263 13.82 -7.83 3.17
CA MET A 263 13.64 -9.23 3.61
C MET A 263 13.70 -10.24 2.44
N PHE A 264 13.64 -9.77 1.20
CA PHE A 264 13.60 -10.63 0.00
C PHE A 264 14.78 -10.43 -0.96
N GLY A 265 15.82 -9.73 -0.53
CA GLY A 265 17.03 -9.52 -1.34
C GLY A 265 17.81 -10.83 -1.48
N SER A 266 18.23 -11.11 -2.71
CA SER A 266 18.75 -12.33 -3.28
C SER A 266 20.13 -12.77 -2.79
N GLN A 267 20.56 -12.50 -1.57
CA GLN A 267 21.87 -12.97 -1.12
C GLN A 267 21.79 -13.65 0.23
N ARG A 268 22.57 -14.70 0.35
CA ARG A 268 22.70 -15.70 1.41
C ARG A 268 22.14 -15.32 2.78
N PRO A 269 21.44 -16.22 3.46
CA PRO A 269 20.94 -15.97 4.81
C PRO A 269 22.12 -15.64 5.72
N ASN A 270 22.22 -14.37 6.09
CA ASN A 270 23.12 -13.95 7.14
C ASN A 270 22.32 -13.83 8.45
N PRO A 271 22.69 -14.56 9.51
CA PRO A 271 21.96 -14.46 10.77
C PRO A 271 21.93 -13.01 11.27
N PRO A 272 20.87 -12.59 11.99
CA PRO A 272 20.77 -11.28 12.58
C PRO A 272 21.96 -10.99 13.49
N LEU A 273 22.43 -9.73 13.54
CA LEU A 273 23.57 -9.35 14.36
C LEU A 273 23.22 -9.27 15.85
N HIS A 274 21.97 -8.91 16.16
CA HIS A 274 21.53 -8.60 17.52
C HIS A 274 20.41 -9.54 18.00
N GLY A 275 20.32 -10.76 17.44
CA GLY A 275 19.27 -11.73 17.75
C GLY A 275 18.02 -11.53 16.88
N PRO A 276 16.94 -12.28 17.16
CA PRO A 276 15.75 -12.30 16.30
C PRO A 276 15.05 -10.93 16.33
N GLY A 277 14.94 -10.32 15.14
CA GLY A 277 14.06 -9.17 14.94
C GLY A 277 12.59 -9.58 14.85
N ASN A 278 11.70 -8.62 14.73
CA ASN A 278 10.27 -8.86 14.57
C ASN A 278 9.79 -8.34 13.22
N LEU A 279 9.02 -9.17 12.52
CA LEU A 279 8.17 -8.73 11.42
C LEU A 279 6.72 -8.74 11.88
N PHE A 280 6.13 -7.58 11.98
CA PHE A 280 4.71 -7.38 12.26
C PHE A 280 3.98 -7.12 10.95
N LEU A 281 2.87 -7.81 10.74
CA LEU A 281 1.99 -7.64 9.60
C LEU A 281 0.59 -7.31 10.10
N ILE A 282 0.02 -6.22 9.63
CA ILE A 282 -1.39 -5.88 9.86
C ILE A 282 -2.09 -6.01 8.52
N ASP A 283 -2.97 -7.00 8.44
CA ASP A 283 -3.83 -7.25 7.29
C ASP A 283 -5.15 -6.51 7.49
N ASN A 284 -5.43 -5.54 6.62
CA ASN A 284 -6.69 -4.81 6.57
C ASN A 284 -7.74 -5.58 5.74
N GLY A 285 -7.64 -6.90 5.73
CA GLY A 285 -8.57 -7.84 5.13
C GLY A 285 -9.02 -8.90 6.13
N LYS A 286 -10.05 -9.63 5.77
CA LYS A 286 -10.40 -10.87 6.46
C LYS A 286 -9.44 -11.97 6.02
N VAL A 287 -9.05 -12.79 6.97
CA VAL A 287 -8.19 -13.95 6.71
C VAL A 287 -8.90 -14.96 5.78
N THR A 288 -10.22 -15.03 5.90
CA THR A 288 -11.08 -15.90 5.07
C THR A 288 -12.30 -15.09 4.63
N GLU A 289 -12.45 -14.85 3.33
CA GLU A 289 -13.65 -14.21 2.82
C GLU A 289 -14.75 -15.24 2.54
N PRO A 290 -15.99 -15.02 3.03
CA PRO A 290 -17.08 -15.90 2.73
C PRO A 290 -17.50 -15.74 1.24
N PRO A 291 -17.93 -16.82 0.56
CA PRO A 291 -18.43 -16.73 -0.80
C PRO A 291 -19.57 -15.72 -0.92
N ALA A 292 -19.47 -14.82 -1.91
CA ALA A 292 -20.50 -13.83 -2.19
C ALA A 292 -21.12 -14.07 -3.57
N ALA A 293 -22.47 -13.97 -3.66
CA ALA A 293 -23.17 -14.02 -4.93
C ALA A 293 -23.05 -12.67 -5.66
N LEU A 294 -22.54 -12.70 -6.89
CA LEU A 294 -22.35 -11.51 -7.71
C LEU A 294 -23.51 -11.26 -8.66
N VAL A 295 -23.84 -10.01 -8.89
CA VAL A 295 -24.70 -9.62 -10.00
C VAL A 295 -23.91 -9.72 -11.30
N ARG A 296 -24.49 -10.36 -12.32
CA ARG A 296 -23.84 -10.55 -13.62
C ARG A 296 -23.85 -9.26 -14.45
N SER A 297 -23.03 -8.30 -14.04
CA SER A 297 -22.75 -7.07 -14.81
C SER A 297 -21.27 -6.98 -15.13
N LEU A 298 -20.91 -6.38 -16.26
CA LEU A 298 -19.51 -6.24 -16.69
C LEU A 298 -18.66 -5.52 -15.62
N GLY A 299 -19.19 -4.43 -15.06
CA GLY A 299 -18.47 -3.65 -14.05
C GLY A 299 -18.22 -4.44 -12.76
N GLN A 300 -19.22 -5.18 -12.27
CA GLN A 300 -19.04 -5.98 -11.05
C GLN A 300 -18.12 -7.18 -11.28
N ILE A 301 -18.25 -7.86 -12.44
CA ILE A 301 -17.35 -8.97 -12.77
C ILE A 301 -15.89 -8.46 -12.86
N ALA A 302 -15.66 -7.31 -13.49
CA ALA A 302 -14.32 -6.74 -13.61
C ALA A 302 -13.74 -6.34 -12.23
N ALA A 303 -14.52 -5.64 -11.39
CA ALA A 303 -14.11 -5.24 -10.05
C ALA A 303 -13.77 -6.46 -9.17
N GLU A 304 -14.64 -7.47 -9.17
CA GLU A 304 -14.42 -8.69 -8.40
C GLU A 304 -13.22 -9.50 -8.89
N THR A 305 -13.03 -9.58 -10.21
CA THR A 305 -11.84 -10.24 -10.77
C THR A 305 -10.56 -9.58 -10.25
N ILE A 306 -10.52 -8.25 -10.16
CA ILE A 306 -9.38 -7.52 -9.61
C ILE A 306 -9.25 -7.81 -8.11
N SER A 307 -10.33 -7.80 -7.34
CA SER A 307 -10.32 -8.13 -5.91
C SER A 307 -9.72 -9.52 -5.66
N VAL A 308 -10.15 -10.53 -6.39
CA VAL A 308 -9.61 -11.90 -6.30
C VAL A 308 -8.11 -11.93 -6.64
N MET A 309 -7.68 -11.19 -7.67
CA MET A 309 -6.24 -11.09 -8.02
C MET A 309 -5.43 -10.40 -6.90
N MET A 310 -5.98 -9.36 -6.27
CA MET A 310 -5.34 -8.64 -5.17
C MET A 310 -5.27 -9.51 -3.91
N GLU A 311 -6.30 -10.31 -3.63
CA GLU A 311 -6.29 -11.30 -2.55
C GLU A 311 -5.19 -12.36 -2.78
N GLN A 312 -5.10 -12.93 -3.98
CA GLN A 312 -4.03 -13.86 -4.33
C GLN A 312 -2.64 -13.21 -4.17
N SER A 313 -2.51 -11.94 -4.53
CA SER A 313 -1.31 -11.15 -4.31
C SER A 313 -0.96 -11.06 -2.81
N MET A 314 -1.98 -10.87 -1.94
CA MET A 314 -1.81 -10.86 -0.49
C MET A 314 -1.32 -12.21 0.04
N GLN A 315 -1.97 -13.31 -0.34
CA GLN A 315 -1.59 -14.67 0.09
C GLN A 315 -0.14 -14.99 -0.31
N THR A 316 0.24 -14.62 -1.53
CA THR A 316 1.62 -14.77 -2.02
C THR A 316 2.60 -13.94 -1.19
N ALA A 317 2.26 -12.68 -0.91
CA ALA A 317 3.12 -11.78 -0.13
C ALA A 317 3.28 -12.26 1.33
N LEU A 318 2.20 -12.77 1.96
CA LEU A 318 2.24 -13.37 3.30
C LEU A 318 3.17 -14.58 3.35
N THR A 319 2.99 -15.50 2.41
CA THR A 319 3.81 -16.71 2.31
C THR A 319 5.29 -16.36 2.15
N ARG A 320 5.62 -15.46 1.22
CA ARG A 320 7.00 -14.98 1.01
C ARG A 320 7.57 -14.29 2.24
N SER A 321 6.76 -13.47 2.92
CA SER A 321 7.18 -12.79 4.15
C SER A 321 7.49 -13.78 5.26
N TYR A 322 6.65 -14.81 5.42
CA TYR A 322 6.87 -15.88 6.39
C TYR A 322 8.16 -16.66 6.12
N PHE A 323 8.39 -17.05 4.87
CA PHE A 323 9.66 -17.72 4.48
C PHE A 323 10.86 -16.80 4.71
N GLY A 324 10.74 -15.51 4.35
CA GLY A 324 11.78 -14.52 4.60
C GLY A 324 12.16 -14.43 6.08
N THR A 325 11.17 -14.46 6.99
CA THR A 325 11.47 -14.47 8.43
C THR A 325 12.21 -15.71 8.89
N LYS A 326 11.90 -16.87 8.33
CA LYS A 326 12.63 -18.13 8.66
C LYS A 326 14.08 -18.07 8.20
N VAL A 327 14.32 -17.54 6.99
CA VAL A 327 15.68 -17.39 6.44
C VAL A 327 16.49 -16.37 7.23
N LEU A 328 15.88 -15.28 7.66
CA LEU A 328 16.55 -14.19 8.37
C LEU A 328 16.58 -14.37 9.90
N GLY A 329 15.93 -15.39 10.44
CA GLY A 329 15.83 -15.57 11.89
C GLY A 329 14.96 -14.54 12.60
N TYR A 330 13.94 -14.00 11.91
CA TYR A 330 12.97 -13.06 12.47
C TYR A 330 11.72 -13.79 13.00
N THR A 331 11.07 -13.16 13.98
CA THR A 331 9.76 -13.63 14.45
C THR A 331 8.65 -13.05 13.56
N PHE A 332 7.86 -13.94 12.97
CA PHE A 332 6.65 -13.58 12.21
C PHE A 332 5.48 -13.33 13.16
N LYS A 333 4.80 -12.21 13.01
CA LYS A 333 3.64 -11.80 13.81
C LYS A 333 2.61 -11.15 12.89
N MET A 334 1.42 -11.69 12.82
CA MET A 334 0.37 -11.21 11.94
C MET A 334 -0.95 -11.03 12.70
N VAL A 335 -1.70 -10.00 12.35
CA VAL A 335 -3.12 -9.85 12.68
C VAL A 335 -3.91 -9.52 11.43
N GLY A 336 -5.16 -9.94 11.40
CA GLY A 336 -6.16 -9.58 10.40
C GLY A 336 -7.51 -9.37 11.06
N ILE A 337 -8.49 -8.95 10.27
CA ILE A 337 -9.84 -8.69 10.77
C ILE A 337 -10.48 -10.03 11.18
N PRO A 338 -10.94 -10.15 12.43
CA PRO A 338 -11.64 -11.36 12.88
C PRO A 338 -12.92 -11.63 12.09
N ASP A 339 -13.26 -12.91 11.87
CA ASP A 339 -14.39 -13.31 11.02
C ASP A 339 -15.75 -12.82 11.55
N ASP A 340 -15.88 -12.65 12.88
CA ASP A 340 -17.07 -12.17 13.56
C ASP A 340 -17.29 -10.65 13.45
N VAL A 341 -16.32 -9.91 12.92
CA VAL A 341 -16.44 -8.47 12.68
C VAL A 341 -17.17 -8.20 11.38
N ASN A 342 -18.30 -7.51 11.45
CA ASN A 342 -19.05 -7.11 10.28
C ASN A 342 -18.49 -5.81 9.69
N ILE A 343 -17.76 -5.93 8.56
CA ILE A 343 -17.14 -4.81 7.83
C ILE A 343 -17.79 -4.56 6.46
N GLY A 344 -18.88 -5.29 6.14
CA GLY A 344 -19.44 -5.29 4.77
C GLY A 344 -18.52 -5.97 3.75
N ASN A 345 -19.01 -6.06 2.51
CA ASN A 345 -18.28 -6.71 1.41
C ASN A 345 -17.67 -5.69 0.42
N ASP A 346 -18.04 -4.42 0.52
CA ASP A 346 -17.53 -3.36 -0.37
C ASP A 346 -16.47 -2.54 0.36
N VAL A 347 -15.21 -2.80 0.07
CA VAL A 347 -14.06 -2.08 0.65
C VAL A 347 -14.00 -0.60 0.25
N LEU A 348 -14.78 -0.19 -0.75
CA LEU A 348 -14.86 1.19 -1.23
C LEU A 348 -16.14 1.92 -0.78
N ALA A 349 -16.97 1.31 0.06
CA ALA A 349 -18.20 1.93 0.57
C ALA A 349 -17.92 3.14 1.47
N PHE A 350 -16.82 3.13 2.21
CA PHE A 350 -16.46 4.13 3.23
C PHE A 350 -17.64 4.49 4.12
N ASP A 351 -18.29 3.43 4.63
CA ASP A 351 -19.42 3.52 5.56
C ASP A 351 -18.93 3.81 6.98
N PRO A 352 -19.32 4.96 7.58
CA PRO A 352 -18.81 5.35 8.90
C PRO A 352 -19.11 4.34 10.02
N ALA A 353 -20.26 3.63 9.95
CA ALA A 353 -20.63 2.66 10.99
C ALA A 353 -19.76 1.41 10.88
N GLN A 354 -19.53 0.90 9.67
CA GLN A 354 -18.63 -0.24 9.43
C GLN A 354 -17.17 0.12 9.79
N MET A 355 -16.71 1.31 9.40
CA MET A 355 -15.37 1.79 9.74
C MET A 355 -15.18 1.94 11.25
N ARG A 356 -16.18 2.46 11.97
CA ARG A 356 -16.13 2.53 13.44
C ARG A 356 -16.10 1.14 14.07
N ALA A 357 -16.91 0.22 13.60
CA ALA A 357 -16.93 -1.17 14.10
C ALA A 357 -15.56 -1.87 13.86
N ALA A 358 -14.97 -1.69 12.68
CA ALA A 358 -13.65 -2.21 12.37
C ALA A 358 -12.55 -1.60 13.25
N PHE A 359 -12.57 -0.28 13.46
CA PHE A 359 -11.64 0.42 14.35
C PHE A 359 -11.73 -0.10 15.78
N ASP A 360 -12.93 -0.18 16.34
CA ASP A 360 -13.14 -0.62 17.71
C ASP A 360 -12.73 -2.09 17.90
N ALA A 361 -12.99 -2.94 16.89
CA ALA A 361 -12.54 -4.34 16.89
C ALA A 361 -11.00 -4.44 16.88
N GLY A 362 -10.32 -3.67 16.02
CA GLY A 362 -8.86 -3.62 15.98
C GLY A 362 -8.28 -3.15 17.33
N ARG A 363 -8.82 -2.08 17.88
CA ARG A 363 -8.39 -1.54 19.18
C ARG A 363 -8.57 -2.56 20.32
N ALA A 364 -9.72 -3.24 20.36
CA ALA A 364 -9.98 -4.28 21.36
C ALA A 364 -9.05 -5.50 21.19
N LEU A 365 -8.79 -5.93 19.95
CA LEU A 365 -7.87 -7.04 19.68
C LEU A 365 -6.45 -6.71 20.18
N ALA A 366 -5.97 -5.50 19.95
CA ALA A 366 -4.63 -5.05 20.34
C ALA A 366 -4.42 -5.02 21.87
N MET A 367 -5.51 -4.93 22.65
CA MET A 367 -5.46 -4.97 24.13
C MET A 367 -5.23 -6.38 24.68
N ARG A 368 -5.46 -7.44 23.88
CA ARG A 368 -5.21 -8.82 24.32
C ARG A 368 -3.72 -9.02 24.63
N PRO A 369 -3.35 -9.90 25.58
CA PRO A 369 -1.94 -10.17 25.93
C PRO A 369 -1.09 -10.58 24.71
N ASP A 370 -1.62 -11.47 23.88
CA ASP A 370 -1.02 -11.89 22.62
C ASP A 370 -2.09 -11.90 21.50
N PRO A 371 -2.18 -10.84 20.69
CA PRO A 371 -3.13 -10.77 19.59
C PRO A 371 -2.61 -11.43 18.30
N TRP A 372 -1.37 -11.92 18.28
CA TRP A 372 -0.66 -12.28 17.07
C TRP A 372 -0.86 -13.74 16.67
N THR A 373 -1.02 -13.98 15.37
CA THR A 373 -0.74 -15.28 14.77
C THR A 373 0.71 -15.34 14.29
N HIS A 374 1.34 -16.50 14.41
CA HIS A 374 2.77 -16.70 14.11
C HIS A 374 3.02 -17.48 12.82
N THR A 375 1.96 -17.80 12.11
CA THR A 375 1.96 -18.47 10.81
C THR A 375 0.93 -17.81 9.89
N PRO A 376 1.15 -17.78 8.57
CA PRO A 376 0.12 -17.33 7.64
C PRO A 376 -1.10 -18.26 7.66
N PRO A 377 -2.27 -17.77 7.24
CA PRO A 377 -3.42 -18.62 6.94
C PRO A 377 -3.00 -19.74 5.97
N ASN A 378 -3.62 -20.90 6.09
CA ASN A 378 -3.36 -22.07 5.23
C ASN A 378 -1.90 -22.58 5.21
N SER A 379 -1.07 -22.15 6.16
CA SER A 379 0.33 -22.62 6.26
C SER A 379 0.46 -24.07 6.72
N GLY A 380 -0.62 -24.70 7.21
CA GLY A 380 -0.65 -26.14 7.55
C GLY A 380 -0.39 -27.06 6.37
N ASP A 381 -0.58 -26.58 5.14
CA ASP A 381 -0.32 -27.33 3.90
C ASP A 381 1.14 -27.23 3.43
N ILE A 382 1.96 -26.41 4.08
CA ILE A 382 3.38 -26.26 3.73
C ILE A 382 4.16 -27.38 4.42
N PRO A 383 4.64 -28.38 3.68
CA PRO A 383 5.31 -29.52 4.30
C PRO A 383 6.63 -29.09 4.95
N PRO A 384 6.99 -29.69 6.10
CA PRO A 384 8.20 -29.31 6.85
C PRO A 384 9.52 -29.41 6.06
N TRP A 385 9.56 -30.23 5.00
CA TRP A 385 10.75 -30.37 4.15
C TRP A 385 10.97 -29.13 3.26
N ALA A 386 9.90 -28.40 2.89
CA ALA A 386 10.01 -27.18 2.09
C ALA A 386 10.85 -26.09 2.80
N PHE A 387 10.97 -26.14 4.12
CA PHE A 387 11.83 -25.24 4.88
C PHE A 387 13.31 -25.68 4.90
N LYS A 388 13.59 -26.97 4.78
CA LYS A 388 14.96 -27.48 4.84
C LYS A 388 15.77 -27.16 3.60
N GLU A 389 15.13 -27.11 2.43
CA GLU A 389 15.80 -26.80 1.16
C GLU A 389 16.07 -25.30 0.97
N LEU A 390 15.38 -24.42 1.70
CA LEU A 390 15.57 -22.96 1.61
C LEU A 390 16.70 -22.43 2.52
N VAL A 391 17.17 -23.24 3.48
CA VAL A 391 18.19 -22.85 4.49
C VAL A 391 19.55 -23.46 4.16
N GLN A 392 19.63 -24.37 3.20
CA GLN A 392 20.89 -24.92 2.66
C GLN A 392 21.36 -24.11 1.44
#